data_dd96036ca9b9b6cdda64dd37d632b23b
#
_entry.id   dd96036ca9b9b6cdda64dd37d632b23b
#
_cell.length_a   1.000
_cell.length_b   1.000
_cell.length_c   1.000
_cell.angle_alpha   90.00
_cell.angle_beta   90.00
_cell.angle_gamma   90.00
#
_symmetry.space_group_name_H-M   'P 1'
#
loop_
_entity.id
_entity.type
_entity.pdbx_description
1 polymer ?
#
loop_
_entity_poly.entity_id
_entity_poly.type
_entity_poly.pdbx_seq_one_letter_code
_entity_poly.pdbx_strand_id
1 'polypeptide(L)' 'MIKSKAMQKEIDRLKRNTDGLPLTDQEKSIIKWLGDQDVWTLEAINGIIEKAKQNK' A
#
# COMPACT_ATOMS: atom_id res chain seq x y z
N MET A 1 -17.74 4.00 -10.94
CA MET A 1 -17.67 2.61 -10.50
C MET A 1 -17.13 2.50 -9.08
N ILE A 2 -17.73 1.67 -8.29
CA ILE A 2 -17.39 1.53 -6.87
C ILE A 2 -16.32 0.46 -6.69
N LYS A 3 -15.28 0.78 -5.97
CA LYS A 3 -14.25 -0.20 -5.62
C LYS A 3 -14.82 -1.18 -4.61
N SER A 4 -14.39 -2.44 -4.70
CA SER A 4 -14.84 -3.45 -3.75
C SER A 4 -14.34 -3.10 -2.34
N LYS A 5 -15.01 -3.67 -1.33
CA LYS A 5 -14.59 -3.46 0.06
C LYS A 5 -13.18 -3.99 0.30
N ALA A 6 -12.85 -5.13 -0.33
CA ALA A 6 -11.52 -5.71 -0.21
C ALA A 6 -10.46 -4.77 -0.77
N MET A 7 -10.73 -4.17 -1.93
CA MET A 7 -9.82 -3.22 -2.56
C MET A 7 -9.63 -1.99 -1.68
N GLN A 8 -10.72 -1.42 -1.19
CA GLN A 8 -10.66 -0.24 -0.34
C GLN A 8 -9.89 -0.54 0.94
N LYS A 9 -10.11 -1.71 1.51
CA LYS A 9 -9.41 -2.13 2.72
C LYS A 9 -7.89 -2.17 2.50
N GLU A 10 -7.46 -2.72 1.37
CA GLU A 10 -6.04 -2.80 1.06
C GLU A 10 -5.44 -1.44 0.75
N ILE A 11 -6.20 -0.56 0.12
CA ILE A 11 -5.74 0.82 -0.11
C ILE A 11 -5.54 1.54 1.22
N ASP A 12 -6.49 1.41 2.13
CA ASP A 12 -6.37 2.02 3.46
C ASP A 12 -5.19 1.44 4.23
N ARG A 13 -4.99 0.14 4.12
CA ARG A 13 -3.87 -0.55 4.76
C ARG A 13 -2.54 -0.03 4.21
N LEU A 14 -2.45 0.17 2.90
CA LEU A 14 -1.25 0.72 2.28
C LEU A 14 -0.97 2.13 2.79
N LYS A 15 -2.00 2.95 2.88
CA LYS A 15 -1.85 4.31 3.40
C LYS A 15 -1.31 4.30 4.82
N ARG A 16 -1.84 3.43 5.67
CA ARG A 16 -1.37 3.30 7.06
C ARG A 16 0.07 2.80 7.11
N ASN A 17 0.39 1.85 6.25
CA ASN A 17 1.73 1.26 6.22
C ASN A 17 2.81 2.24 5.78
N THR A 18 2.44 3.23 4.97
CA THR A 18 3.38 4.22 4.46
C THR A 18 3.31 5.55 5.20
N ASP A 19 2.34 5.70 6.10
CA ASP A 19 2.18 6.94 6.85
C ASP A 19 3.40 7.18 7.74
N GLY A 20 3.90 8.39 7.71
CA GLY A 20 5.03 8.77 8.53
C GLY A 20 6.40 8.37 7.97
N LEU A 21 6.43 7.66 6.84
CA LEU A 21 7.69 7.29 6.23
C LEU A 21 8.26 8.46 5.43
N PRO A 22 9.59 8.67 5.49
CA PRO A 22 10.23 9.77 4.75
C PRO A 22 10.41 9.39 3.28
N LEU A 23 9.32 9.39 2.53
CA LEU A 23 9.31 8.98 1.14
C LEU A 23 9.79 10.11 0.22
N THR A 24 10.54 9.73 -0.81
CA THR A 24 10.90 10.66 -1.88
C THR A 24 9.69 10.88 -2.79
N ASP A 25 9.76 11.91 -3.63
CA ASP A 25 8.68 12.18 -4.58
C ASP A 25 8.44 11.00 -5.51
N GLN A 26 9.51 10.35 -5.94
CA GLN A 26 9.42 9.17 -6.79
C GLN A 26 8.68 8.04 -6.06
N GLU A 27 9.03 7.83 -4.80
CA GLU A 27 8.39 6.79 -3.99
C GLU A 27 6.91 7.09 -3.76
N LYS A 28 6.58 8.36 -3.51
CA LYS A 28 5.18 8.76 -3.37
C LYS A 28 4.39 8.50 -4.64
N SER A 29 5.00 8.74 -5.81
CA SER A 29 4.36 8.47 -7.09
C SER A 29 4.09 6.97 -7.28
N ILE A 30 5.03 6.13 -6.86
CA ILE A 30 4.86 4.68 -6.92
C ILE A 30 3.70 4.23 -6.03
N ILE A 31 3.64 4.77 -4.81
CA ILE A 31 2.56 4.43 -3.87
C ILE A 31 1.20 4.82 -4.46
N LYS A 32 1.12 6.00 -5.07
CA LYS A 32 -0.11 6.44 -5.71
C LYS A 32 -0.51 5.51 -6.85
N TRP A 33 0.48 5.11 -7.65
CA TRP A 33 0.26 4.17 -8.76
C TRP A 33 -0.23 2.82 -8.25
N LEU A 34 0.31 2.35 -7.14
CA LEU A 34 -0.11 1.08 -6.53
C LEU A 34 -1.58 1.08 -6.15
N GLY A 35 -2.11 2.24 -5.80
CA GLY A 35 -3.53 2.35 -5.46
C GLY A 35 -4.47 2.00 -6.60
N ASP A 36 -3.96 1.97 -7.83
CA ASP A 36 -4.73 1.60 -9.02
C ASP A 36 -4.57 0.14 -9.40
N GLN A 37 -3.78 -0.60 -8.64
CA GLN A 37 -3.53 -2.02 -8.92
C GLN A 37 -4.65 -2.88 -8.33
N ASP A 38 -4.64 -4.16 -8.68
CA ASP A 38 -5.65 -5.08 -8.16
C ASP A 38 -5.36 -5.42 -6.69
N VAL A 39 -6.35 -6.07 -6.06
CA VAL A 39 -6.27 -6.37 -4.63
C VAL A 39 -5.12 -7.33 -4.32
N TRP A 40 -4.79 -8.22 -5.22
CA TRP A 40 -3.70 -9.18 -5.02
C TRP A 40 -2.36 -8.48 -4.88
N THR A 41 -2.12 -7.53 -5.79
CA THR A 41 -0.89 -6.76 -5.78
C THR A 41 -0.78 -5.97 -4.49
N LEU A 42 -1.88 -5.32 -4.09
CA LEU A 42 -1.89 -4.54 -2.85
C LEU A 42 -1.66 -5.41 -1.62
N GLU A 43 -2.27 -6.60 -1.57
CA GLU A 43 -2.05 -7.52 -0.48
C GLU A 43 -0.58 -7.92 -0.37
N ALA A 44 0.02 -8.26 -1.50
CA ALA A 44 1.43 -8.67 -1.52
C ALA A 44 2.34 -7.53 -1.06
N ILE A 45 2.11 -6.33 -1.55
CA ILE A 45 2.91 -5.16 -1.17
C ILE A 45 2.75 -4.88 0.32
N ASN A 46 1.53 -4.88 0.82
CA ASN A 46 1.28 -4.65 2.25
C ASN A 46 1.95 -5.71 3.11
N GLY A 47 1.90 -6.96 2.67
CA GLY A 47 2.56 -8.06 3.36
C GLY A 47 4.06 -7.85 3.46
N ILE A 48 4.68 -7.42 2.37
CA ILE A 48 6.11 -7.15 2.34
C ILE A 48 6.47 -6.03 3.31
N ILE A 49 5.72 -4.94 3.28
CA ILE A 49 5.97 -3.80 4.17
C ILE A 49 5.84 -4.22 5.63
N GLU A 50 4.80 -4.97 5.94
CA GLU A 50 4.55 -5.39 7.31
C GLU A 50 5.62 -6.35 7.82
N LYS A 51 6.09 -7.24 6.97
CA LYS A 51 7.19 -8.15 7.32
C LYS A 51 8.47 -7.36 7.58
N ALA A 52 8.74 -6.37 6.76
CA ALA A 52 9.93 -5.53 6.93
C ALA A 52 9.86 -4.78 8.26
N LYS A 53 8.70 -4.30 8.65
CA LYS A 53 8.53 -3.60 9.92
C LYS A 53 8.73 -4.51 11.11
N GLN A 54 8.31 -5.77 11.01
CA GLN A 54 8.46 -6.74 12.09
C GLN A 54 9.88 -7.25 12.22
N ASN A 55 10.62 -7.21 11.15
CA ASN A 55 11.90 -7.88 11.06
C ASN A 55 13.05 -6.90 11.29
N LYS A 56 13.03 -6.27 12.40
CA LYS A 56 14.10 -5.32 12.76
C LYS A 56 15.33 -6.02 13.28
#